data_f5a07670019b3945e15b27701f054d59
#
_entry.id   f5a07670019b3945e15b27701f054d59
#
_cell.length_a   1.000
_cell.length_b   1.000
_cell.length_c   1.000
_cell.angle_alpha   90.00
_cell.angle_beta   90.00
_cell.angle_gamma   90.00
#
_symmetry.space_group_name_H-M   'P 1'
#
loop_
_entity.id
_entity.type
_entity.pdbx_description
1 polymer ?
#
loop_
_entity_poly.entity_id
_entity_poly.type
_entity_poly.pdbx_seq_one_letter_code
_entity_poly.pdbx_strand_id
1 'polypeptide(L)'
;RYLRPTKPYTVGRRDIKEFAEFRSHPTIRLGTDFKARVEASSRHLAGSIVESLDRNEIAVHPNEPVRDRVLRGRGRPWVPAVLRYTAAGNAVLVEVCNLGNAEDRELILQHKWREDFARAVVEGLAAAYDE
;
A
#
# COMPACT_ATOMS: atom_id res chain seq x y z
N ARG A 1 -14.29 4.17 20.19
CA ARG A 1 -15.41 3.28 19.89
C ARG A 1 -14.86 2.02 19.28
N TYR A 2 -15.01 0.87 19.92
CA TYR A 2 -14.47 -0.38 19.41
C TYR A 2 -15.33 -0.95 18.30
N LEU A 3 -14.69 -1.42 17.23
CA LEU A 3 -15.33 -2.16 16.16
C LEU A 3 -15.88 -3.48 16.69
N ARG A 4 -17.14 -3.76 16.46
CA ARG A 4 -17.75 -5.03 16.87
C ARG A 4 -17.65 -6.05 15.75
N PRO A 5 -17.14 -7.25 16.04
CA PRO A 5 -17.11 -8.31 15.05
C PRO A 5 -18.53 -8.76 14.71
N THR A 6 -18.83 -8.94 13.44
CA THR A 6 -20.15 -9.38 12.95
C THR A 6 -20.24 -10.87 12.76
N LYS A 7 -19.22 -11.47 12.17
CA LYS A 7 -19.16 -12.92 11.92
C LYS A 7 -17.73 -13.40 11.99
N PRO A 8 -17.50 -14.62 12.44
CA PRO A 8 -16.21 -15.26 12.32
C PRO A 8 -15.93 -15.61 10.86
N TYR A 9 -14.69 -15.56 10.47
CA TYR A 9 -14.18 -16.16 9.23
C TYR A 9 -12.82 -16.80 9.51
N THR A 10 -12.49 -17.82 8.74
CA THR A 10 -11.26 -18.58 8.94
C THR A 10 -10.21 -18.13 7.94
N VAL A 11 -9.03 -17.81 8.45
CA VAL A 11 -7.81 -17.58 7.65
C VAL A 11 -6.79 -18.60 8.12
N GLY A 12 -6.52 -19.59 7.29
CA GLY A 12 -5.69 -20.71 7.68
C GLY A 12 -6.34 -21.55 8.79
N ARG A 13 -5.69 -21.67 9.96
CA ARG A 13 -6.20 -22.44 11.10
C ARG A 13 -6.78 -21.55 12.23
N ARG A 14 -6.95 -20.28 12.00
CA ARG A 14 -7.43 -19.34 13.02
C ARG A 14 -8.74 -18.70 12.58
N ASP A 15 -9.68 -18.69 13.50
CA ASP A 15 -10.91 -17.94 13.33
C ASP A 15 -10.63 -16.45 13.51
N ILE A 16 -10.93 -15.68 12.50
CA ILE A 16 -10.87 -14.22 12.54
C ILE A 16 -12.28 -13.68 12.46
N LYS A 17 -12.58 -12.69 13.26
CA LYS A 17 -13.89 -12.03 13.28
C LYS A 17 -13.89 -10.86 12.32
N GLU A 18 -14.91 -10.79 11.49
CA GLU A 18 -15.15 -9.66 10.60
C GLU A 18 -15.72 -8.48 11.40
N PHE A 19 -15.29 -7.27 11.09
CA PHE A 19 -15.78 -6.06 11.74
C PHE A 19 -16.77 -5.32 10.84
N ALA A 20 -18.02 -5.23 11.30
CA ALA A 20 -19.13 -4.64 10.56
C ALA A 20 -19.00 -3.14 10.36
N GLU A 21 -18.34 -2.44 11.27
CA GLU A 21 -18.26 -0.98 11.25
C GLU A 21 -17.62 -0.41 9.99
N PHE A 22 -16.69 -1.13 9.37
CA PHE A 22 -16.12 -0.73 8.09
C PHE A 22 -17.12 -0.79 6.92
N ARG A 23 -18.18 -1.57 7.05
CA ARG A 23 -19.18 -1.75 5.99
C ARG A 23 -20.38 -0.84 6.13
N SER A 24 -20.72 -0.45 7.37
CA SER A 24 -22.00 0.18 7.68
C SER A 24 -21.90 1.61 8.21
N HIS A 25 -20.71 2.19 8.38
CA HIS A 25 -20.61 3.53 8.94
C HIS A 25 -20.86 4.61 7.86
N PRO A 26 -22.07 5.22 7.86
CA PRO A 26 -22.45 6.21 6.85
C PRO A 26 -21.68 7.52 6.97
N THR A 27 -20.88 7.70 8.02
CA THR A 27 -20.19 8.95 8.36
C THR A 27 -18.84 9.15 7.67
N ILE A 28 -18.28 8.13 7.02
CA ILE A 28 -17.04 8.29 6.23
C ILE A 28 -17.39 8.32 4.73
N ARG A 29 -18.30 9.18 4.35
CA ARG A 29 -18.46 9.58 2.95
C ARG A 29 -17.49 10.73 2.69
N LEU A 30 -16.25 10.38 2.37
CA LEU A 30 -15.30 11.34 1.85
C LEU A 30 -15.86 11.92 0.55
N GLY A 31 -15.95 13.25 0.47
CA GLY A 31 -16.38 13.94 -0.75
C GLY A 31 -15.48 13.57 -1.93
N THR A 32 -16.01 13.65 -3.15
CA THR A 32 -15.26 13.38 -4.40
C THR A 32 -13.98 14.18 -4.49
N ASP A 33 -14.01 15.46 -4.12
CA ASP A 33 -12.86 16.35 -4.16
C ASP A 33 -11.77 15.98 -3.16
N PHE A 34 -12.17 15.51 -1.98
CA PHE A 34 -11.21 14.99 -0.99
C PHE A 34 -10.53 13.73 -1.52
N LYS A 35 -11.29 12.79 -2.10
CA LYS A 35 -10.73 11.57 -2.68
C LYS A 35 -9.75 11.87 -3.80
N ALA A 36 -10.09 12.79 -4.70
CA ALA A 36 -9.20 13.18 -5.80
C ALA A 36 -7.89 13.78 -5.31
N ARG A 37 -7.95 14.64 -4.28
CA ARG A 37 -6.74 15.21 -3.65
C ARG A 37 -5.87 14.15 -2.96
N VAL A 38 -6.50 13.25 -2.20
CA VAL A 38 -5.79 12.14 -1.54
C VAL A 38 -5.15 11.21 -2.56
N GLU A 39 -5.84 10.93 -3.65
CA GLU A 39 -5.30 10.10 -4.73
C GLU A 39 -4.10 10.76 -5.41
N ALA A 40 -4.20 12.06 -5.74
CA ALA A 40 -3.10 12.82 -6.33
C ALA A 40 -1.88 12.88 -5.39
N SER A 41 -2.10 13.20 -4.12
CA SER A 41 -1.03 13.25 -3.11
C SER A 41 -0.40 11.89 -2.85
N SER A 42 -1.21 10.82 -2.82
CA SER A 42 -0.70 9.44 -2.67
C SER A 42 0.12 9.01 -3.88
N ARG A 43 -0.29 9.40 -5.08
CA ARG A 43 0.45 9.13 -6.33
C ARG A 43 1.79 9.86 -6.33
N HIS A 44 1.82 11.13 -5.94
CA HIS A 44 3.05 11.91 -5.80
C HIS A 44 4.01 11.24 -4.82
N LEU A 45 3.54 10.89 -3.62
CA LEU A 45 4.32 10.16 -2.62
C LEU A 45 4.87 8.83 -3.15
N ALA A 46 4.05 8.05 -3.84
CA ALA A 46 4.47 6.78 -4.43
C ALA A 46 5.53 6.99 -5.52
N GLY A 47 5.37 8.02 -6.35
CA GLY A 47 6.35 8.41 -7.38
C GLY A 47 7.70 8.76 -6.76
N SER A 48 7.72 9.62 -5.75
CA SER A 48 8.94 10.02 -5.05
C SER A 48 9.68 8.82 -4.41
N ILE A 49 8.95 7.86 -3.84
CA ILE A 49 9.54 6.63 -3.31
C ILE A 49 10.14 5.79 -4.44
N VAL A 50 9.43 5.60 -5.55
CA VAL A 50 9.91 4.82 -6.68
C VAL A 50 11.17 5.45 -7.29
N GLU A 51 11.18 6.77 -7.50
CA GLU A 51 12.35 7.50 -8.00
C GLU A 51 13.56 7.37 -7.07
N SER A 52 13.33 7.38 -5.76
CA SER A 52 14.40 7.18 -4.79
C SER A 52 14.92 5.75 -4.80
N LEU A 53 14.05 4.74 -4.93
CA LEU A 53 14.46 3.34 -5.07
C LEU A 53 15.33 3.16 -6.32
N ASP A 54 14.94 3.74 -7.45
CA ASP A 54 15.67 3.67 -8.71
C ASP A 54 17.05 4.34 -8.59
N ARG A 55 17.13 5.54 -8.01
CA ARG A 55 18.40 6.24 -7.75
C ARG A 55 19.37 5.45 -6.86
N ASN A 56 18.82 4.62 -5.96
CA ASN A 56 19.59 3.75 -5.06
C ASN A 56 19.81 2.35 -5.66
N GLU A 57 19.59 2.18 -6.96
CA GLU A 57 19.81 0.91 -7.69
C GLU A 57 18.98 -0.26 -7.15
N ILE A 58 17.84 0.03 -6.51
CA ILE A 58 16.89 -0.98 -6.04
C ILE A 58 15.87 -1.22 -7.14
N ALA A 59 15.84 -2.44 -7.64
CA ALA A 59 14.97 -2.82 -8.74
C ALA A 59 13.49 -2.59 -8.39
N VAL A 60 12.78 -1.87 -9.23
CA VAL A 60 11.34 -1.64 -9.16
C VAL A 60 10.63 -2.39 -10.29
N HIS A 61 9.30 -2.56 -10.16
CA HIS A 61 8.53 -3.23 -11.19
C HIS A 61 8.64 -2.50 -12.55
N PRO A 62 9.07 -3.17 -13.64
CA PRO A 62 9.49 -2.49 -14.87
C PRO A 62 8.36 -1.79 -15.63
N ASN A 63 7.14 -2.23 -15.49
CA ASN A 63 6.03 -1.71 -16.32
C ASN A 63 5.13 -0.72 -15.58
N GLU A 64 4.77 -1.00 -14.35
CA GLU A 64 3.88 -0.17 -13.54
C GLU A 64 4.32 -0.20 -12.06
N PRO A 65 5.37 0.53 -11.69
CA PRO A 65 5.83 0.57 -10.30
C PRO A 65 4.83 1.26 -9.37
N VAL A 66 4.06 2.22 -9.86
CA VAL A 66 2.96 2.87 -9.13
C VAL A 66 1.63 2.48 -9.74
N ARG A 67 0.74 1.91 -8.94
CA ARG A 67 -0.58 1.45 -9.37
C ARG A 67 -1.69 2.11 -8.59
N ASP A 68 -2.72 2.57 -9.27
CA ASP A 68 -3.94 3.12 -8.64
C ASP A 68 -4.84 2.02 -8.09
N ARG A 69 -4.75 0.86 -8.68
CA ARG A 69 -5.65 -0.27 -8.43
C ARG A 69 -5.02 -1.59 -8.81
N VAL A 70 -5.45 -2.63 -8.17
CA VAL A 70 -5.12 -4.01 -8.52
C VAL A 70 -6.28 -4.61 -9.33
N LEU A 71 -5.98 -5.39 -10.36
CA LEU A 71 -6.99 -6.14 -11.09
C LEU A 71 -7.18 -7.50 -10.41
N ARG A 72 -8.41 -7.76 -9.94
CA ARG A 72 -8.82 -9.08 -9.46
C ARG A 72 -9.49 -9.89 -10.56
N GLY A 73 -9.78 -11.13 -10.27
CA GLY A 73 -10.39 -12.07 -11.20
C GLY A 73 -11.47 -11.44 -12.09
N ARG A 74 -11.47 -11.74 -13.37
CA ARG A 74 -12.27 -11.13 -14.44
C ARG A 74 -11.98 -9.63 -14.71
N GLY A 75 -10.76 -9.19 -14.38
CA GLY A 75 -10.33 -7.81 -14.67
C GLY A 75 -11.05 -6.71 -13.87
N ARG A 76 -11.69 -7.03 -12.76
CA ARG A 76 -12.38 -6.03 -11.94
C ARG A 76 -11.37 -5.19 -11.16
N PRO A 77 -11.40 -3.85 -11.31
CA PRO A 77 -10.54 -2.97 -10.54
C PRO A 77 -10.86 -3.07 -9.04
N TRP A 78 -9.82 -3.12 -8.24
CA TRP A 78 -9.95 -3.25 -6.79
C TRP A 78 -8.85 -2.45 -6.08
N VAL A 79 -9.21 -1.78 -5.02
CA VAL A 79 -8.27 -1.07 -4.14
C VAL A 79 -8.18 -1.85 -2.83
N PRO A 80 -6.98 -2.16 -2.32
CA PRO A 80 -6.80 -2.80 -1.03
C PRO A 80 -7.57 -2.09 0.09
N ALA A 81 -8.16 -2.86 1.01
CA ALA A 81 -9.00 -2.32 2.06
C ALA A 81 -8.25 -1.32 2.95
N VAL A 82 -6.97 -1.56 3.20
CA VAL A 82 -6.09 -0.67 3.97
C VAL A 82 -5.98 0.74 3.35
N LEU A 83 -6.03 0.86 2.03
CA LEU A 83 -6.03 2.16 1.33
C LEU A 83 -7.45 2.71 1.15
N ARG A 84 -8.42 1.84 0.86
CA ARG A 84 -9.80 2.22 0.53
C ARG A 84 -10.54 2.92 1.66
N TYR A 85 -10.22 2.58 2.89
CA TYR A 85 -10.91 3.08 4.08
C TYR A 85 -10.05 4.02 4.93
N THR A 86 -8.90 4.44 4.45
CA THR A 86 -8.08 5.41 5.16
C THR A 86 -8.68 6.82 5.05
N ALA A 87 -8.61 7.58 6.15
CA ALA A 87 -8.91 9.00 6.18
C ALA A 87 -7.63 9.87 6.14
N ALA A 88 -6.47 9.26 5.95
CA ALA A 88 -5.21 9.98 5.80
C ALA A 88 -5.22 10.85 4.54
N GLY A 89 -4.52 11.97 4.58
CA GLY A 89 -4.39 12.90 3.44
C GLY A 89 -3.61 12.31 2.26
N ASN A 90 -2.79 11.29 2.53
CA ASN A 90 -2.15 10.41 1.55
C ASN A 90 -1.88 9.05 2.17
N ALA A 91 -1.81 8.01 1.35
CA ALA A 91 -1.50 6.66 1.79
C ALA A 91 -0.98 5.84 0.61
N VAL A 92 0.08 5.08 0.85
CA VAL A 92 0.65 4.12 -0.11
C VAL A 92 0.80 2.76 0.53
N LEU A 93 0.69 1.72 -0.28
CA LEU A 93 1.01 0.35 0.09
C LEU A 93 2.24 -0.06 -0.72
N VAL A 94 3.33 -0.36 -0.03
CA VAL A 94 4.57 -0.80 -0.67
C VAL A 94 4.63 -2.32 -0.66
N GLU A 95 4.65 -2.92 -1.84
CA GLU A 95 4.90 -4.35 -2.03
C GLU A 95 6.40 -4.56 -2.26
N VAL A 96 7.10 -4.98 -1.22
CA VAL A 96 8.58 -4.98 -1.16
C VAL A 96 9.19 -6.04 -2.07
N CYS A 97 8.58 -7.23 -2.15
CA CYS A 97 9.08 -8.35 -2.93
C CYS A 97 7.98 -9.40 -3.18
N ASN A 98 8.21 -10.28 -4.14
CA ASN A 98 7.38 -11.44 -4.39
C ASN A 98 7.99 -12.69 -3.76
N LEU A 99 7.45 -13.14 -2.64
CA LEU A 99 7.93 -14.34 -1.95
C LEU A 99 7.78 -15.65 -2.78
N GLY A 100 7.05 -15.61 -3.89
CA GLY A 100 7.01 -16.70 -4.87
C GLY A 100 8.26 -16.76 -5.75
N ASN A 101 9.01 -15.66 -5.87
CA ASN A 101 10.27 -15.59 -6.61
C ASN A 101 11.45 -15.97 -5.71
N ALA A 102 12.36 -16.83 -6.19
CA ALA A 102 13.50 -17.29 -5.42
C ALA A 102 14.53 -16.17 -5.19
N GLU A 103 14.79 -15.35 -6.21
CA GLU A 103 15.74 -14.24 -6.13
C GLU A 103 15.28 -13.18 -5.14
N ASP A 104 13.98 -12.81 -5.16
CA ASP A 104 13.39 -11.87 -4.20
C ASP A 104 13.52 -12.39 -2.76
N ARG A 105 13.31 -13.70 -2.55
CA ARG A 105 13.48 -14.30 -1.22
C ARG A 105 14.92 -14.20 -0.72
N GLU A 106 15.89 -14.39 -1.58
CA GLU A 106 17.30 -14.26 -1.22
C GLU A 106 17.68 -12.81 -0.93
N LEU A 107 17.19 -11.87 -1.73
CA LEU A 107 17.42 -10.44 -1.53
C LEU A 107 16.89 -9.95 -0.18
N ILE A 108 15.65 -10.29 0.17
CA ILE A 108 15.04 -9.82 1.42
C ILE A 108 15.71 -10.39 2.67
N LEU A 109 16.43 -11.51 2.55
CA LEU A 109 17.21 -12.08 3.65
C LEU A 109 18.54 -11.33 3.89
N GLN A 110 19.04 -10.58 2.92
CA GLN A 110 20.28 -9.83 3.03
C GLN A 110 20.07 -8.57 3.88
N HIS A 111 20.83 -8.44 4.97
CA HIS A 111 20.73 -7.29 5.88
C HIS A 111 21.00 -5.96 5.15
N LYS A 112 22.09 -5.93 4.36
CA LYS A 112 22.47 -4.74 3.59
C LYS A 112 21.36 -4.29 2.66
N TRP A 113 20.75 -5.21 1.92
CA TRP A 113 19.66 -4.88 1.00
C TRP A 113 18.45 -4.25 1.73
N ARG A 114 18.07 -4.80 2.90
CA ARG A 114 16.98 -4.22 3.70
C ARG A 114 17.29 -2.82 4.21
N GLU A 115 18.54 -2.56 4.59
CA GLU A 115 18.97 -1.21 5.02
C GLU A 115 18.95 -0.22 3.85
N ASP A 116 19.47 -0.63 2.69
CA ASP A 116 19.47 0.21 1.50
C ASP A 116 18.03 0.51 1.03
N PHE A 117 17.16 -0.50 1.04
CA PHE A 117 15.74 -0.33 0.76
C PHE A 117 15.07 0.65 1.74
N ALA A 118 15.28 0.46 3.04
CA ALA A 118 14.69 1.34 4.05
C ALA A 118 15.18 2.78 3.91
N ARG A 119 16.48 2.97 3.64
CA ARG A 119 17.06 4.29 3.39
C ARG A 119 16.44 4.96 2.17
N ALA A 120 16.35 4.25 1.05
CA ALA A 120 15.74 4.77 -0.17
C ALA A 120 14.26 5.15 0.03
N VAL A 121 13.50 4.37 0.80
CA VAL A 121 12.12 4.72 1.16
C VAL A 121 12.08 6.01 1.98
N VAL A 122 12.95 6.16 2.98
CA VAL A 122 13.02 7.38 3.81
C VAL A 122 13.40 8.61 2.96
N GLU A 123 14.36 8.49 2.07
CA GLU A 123 14.75 9.55 1.14
C GLU A 123 13.59 9.95 0.21
N GLY A 124 12.85 8.97 -0.31
CA GLY A 124 11.67 9.24 -1.15
C GLY A 124 10.53 9.90 -0.36
N LEU A 125 10.34 9.50 0.91
CA LEU A 125 9.40 10.17 1.81
C LEU A 125 9.82 11.63 2.07
N ALA A 126 11.08 11.87 2.40
CA ALA A 126 11.59 13.22 2.64
C ALA A 126 11.38 14.10 1.39
N ALA A 127 11.78 13.62 0.22
CA ALA A 127 11.61 14.34 -1.04
C ALA A 127 10.14 14.72 -1.34
N ALA A 128 9.18 13.87 -0.97
CA ALA A 128 7.76 14.14 -1.20
C ALA A 128 7.18 15.24 -0.30
N TYR A 129 7.88 15.62 0.78
CA TYR A 129 7.41 16.63 1.75
C TYR A 129 8.30 17.86 1.81
N ASP A 130 9.44 17.89 1.13
CA ASP A 130 10.35 19.04 1.07
C ASP A 130 10.00 20.04 -0.04
N GLU A 131 8.93 19.78 -0.80
CA GLU A 131 8.33 20.71 -1.78
C GLU A 131 7.22 21.56 -1.10
#